data_b7ba6ff3f329b22608d20d1afd1bc7b7
#
_entry.id   b7ba6ff3f329b22608d20d1afd1bc7b7
#
_cell.length_a   1.000
_cell.length_b   1.000
_cell.length_c   1.000
_cell.angle_alpha   90.00
_cell.angle_beta   90.00
_cell.angle_gamma   90.00
#
_symmetry.space_group_name_H-M   'P 1'
#
loop_
_entity.id
_entity.type
_entity.pdbx_description
1 polymer ?
#
loop_
_entity_poly.entity_id
_entity_poly.type
_entity_poly.pdbx_seq_one_letter_code
_entity_poly.pdbx_strand_id
1 'polypeptide(L)'
;MIEFRNVNKIIDGRTILNNLNFTINKGELIVFIGPSGCGKTTTLKMINKLITPTSGQILINGNKIETEDTIQLRRNMGYVIQQTGLFPHMTIKENIGLIPSIQKVPEDKINDKVVELLNLVGLNPDDYMNKYPSELSGGQQQRIGIARALVMNPEVILMDEPFSALDPITRNQLQDEIFNIQQTFKKTIIFVTHDMDEALKLADRICIMNKGSIVQFDTPAEILQNPANDFVREFVGKNRIWAQPELIKVKDIMIKNPVKSSPNRTIIQAIGIMHSNHVDSLLIVNESNHLIGFITLKQIRRNLDRSEKVSDIMERELITVNEEESIVQVLKKIKKEDIGYVPVVDDEFKLTGLITKSSLLTILSNQFLDVEADI
;
A
#
# COMPACT_ATOMS: atom_id res chain seq x y z
N MET A 1 4.93 -1.43 -20.73
CA MET A 1 4.74 -0.12 -21.35
C MET A 1 6.00 0.76 -21.26
N ILE A 2 6.55 1.01 -20.06
CA ILE A 2 7.81 1.74 -19.88
C ILE A 2 8.83 0.79 -19.30
N GLU A 3 10.02 0.70 -19.89
CA GLU A 3 11.07 -0.22 -19.47
C GLU A 3 12.41 0.51 -19.37
N PHE A 4 13.09 0.33 -18.23
CA PHE A 4 14.44 0.79 -17.98
C PHE A 4 15.40 -0.40 -18.03
N ARG A 5 16.44 -0.31 -18.86
CA ARG A 5 17.47 -1.34 -19.05
C ARG A 5 18.85 -0.78 -18.75
N ASN A 6 19.42 -1.19 -17.63
CA ASN A 6 20.77 -0.82 -17.17
C ASN A 6 21.01 0.70 -17.21
N VAL A 7 19.99 1.47 -16.80
CA VAL A 7 20.02 2.93 -16.89
C VAL A 7 20.90 3.52 -15.79
N ASN A 8 21.86 4.35 -16.21
CA ASN A 8 22.74 5.07 -15.31
C ASN A 8 22.68 6.59 -15.60
N LYS A 9 22.88 7.39 -14.54
CA LYS A 9 23.01 8.84 -14.67
C LYS A 9 24.15 9.36 -13.81
N ILE A 10 25.06 10.06 -14.48
CA ILE A 10 26.18 10.77 -13.84
C ILE A 10 25.99 12.27 -14.14
N ILE A 11 26.10 13.11 -13.13
CA ILE A 11 26.09 14.57 -13.21
C ILE A 11 27.29 15.09 -12.46
N ASP A 12 28.11 15.90 -13.10
CA ASP A 12 29.34 16.49 -12.53
C ASP A 12 30.24 15.49 -11.79
N GLY A 13 30.41 14.30 -12.40
CA GLY A 13 31.22 13.20 -11.86
C GLY A 13 30.57 12.41 -10.74
N ARG A 14 29.37 12.78 -10.28
CA ARG A 14 28.62 12.06 -9.24
C ARG A 14 27.58 11.14 -9.86
N THR A 15 27.56 9.89 -9.43
CA THR A 15 26.53 8.93 -9.83
C THR A 15 25.21 9.28 -9.11
N ILE A 16 24.21 9.68 -9.89
CA ILE A 16 22.85 9.98 -9.40
C ILE A 16 21.96 8.76 -9.48
N LEU A 17 22.06 7.99 -10.59
CA LEU A 17 21.34 6.74 -10.77
C LEU A 17 22.33 5.66 -11.19
N ASN A 18 22.16 4.48 -10.60
CA ASN A 18 23.04 3.35 -10.80
C ASN A 18 22.24 2.10 -11.18
N ASN A 19 22.43 1.64 -12.40
CA ASN A 19 21.94 0.37 -12.95
C ASN A 19 20.43 0.13 -12.72
N LEU A 20 19.60 1.12 -13.06
CA LEU A 20 18.15 0.96 -12.93
C LEU A 20 17.62 -0.05 -13.97
N ASN A 21 16.92 -1.06 -13.47
CA ASN A 21 16.26 -2.11 -14.24
C ASN A 21 14.86 -2.35 -13.68
N PHE A 22 13.81 -1.97 -14.43
CA PHE A 22 12.43 -2.20 -14.02
C PHE A 22 11.47 -1.98 -15.20
N THR A 23 10.24 -2.49 -15.05
CA THR A 23 9.17 -2.35 -16.03
C THR A 23 7.90 -1.84 -15.37
N ILE A 24 7.24 -0.88 -15.99
CA ILE A 24 5.93 -0.35 -15.66
C ILE A 24 4.95 -0.82 -16.75
N ASN A 25 3.87 -1.48 -16.34
CA ASN A 25 2.85 -1.95 -17.26
C ASN A 25 1.83 -0.85 -17.58
N LYS A 26 1.07 -1.05 -18.65
CA LYS A 26 -0.01 -0.12 -19.02
C LYS A 26 -1.13 -0.16 -17.97
N GLY A 27 -1.59 1.01 -17.55
CA GLY A 27 -2.67 1.15 -16.58
C GLY A 27 -2.25 1.02 -15.12
N GLU A 28 -0.95 0.82 -14.81
CA GLU A 28 -0.45 0.80 -13.43
C GLU A 28 -0.30 2.20 -12.84
N LEU A 29 -0.60 2.31 -11.56
CA LEU A 29 -0.23 3.45 -10.73
C LEU A 29 1.02 3.10 -9.92
N ILE A 30 2.16 3.71 -10.29
CA ILE A 30 3.47 3.46 -9.69
C ILE A 30 3.90 4.65 -8.85
N VAL A 31 4.40 4.38 -7.65
CA VAL A 31 4.94 5.40 -6.76
C VAL A 31 6.44 5.21 -6.58
N PHE A 32 7.22 6.23 -6.89
CA PHE A 32 8.63 6.30 -6.50
C PHE A 32 8.77 6.96 -5.13
N ILE A 33 9.38 6.25 -4.18
CA ILE A 33 9.60 6.74 -2.82
C ILE A 33 11.04 6.48 -2.37
N GLY A 34 11.52 7.25 -1.40
CA GLY A 34 12.86 7.12 -0.84
C GLY A 34 13.39 8.45 -0.28
N PRO A 35 14.56 8.44 0.37
CA PRO A 35 15.17 9.64 0.96
C PRO A 35 15.36 10.76 -0.07
N SER A 36 15.48 12.00 0.41
CA SER A 36 15.81 13.15 -0.44
C SER A 36 17.12 12.91 -1.19
N GLY A 37 17.16 13.26 -2.48
CA GLY A 37 18.36 13.11 -3.32
C GLY A 37 18.65 11.68 -3.81
N CYS A 38 17.80 10.67 -3.56
CA CYS A 38 18.05 9.29 -4.02
C CYS A 38 17.76 9.06 -5.52
N GLY A 39 17.31 10.07 -6.26
CA GLY A 39 17.16 9.98 -7.72
C GLY A 39 15.72 9.88 -8.26
N LYS A 40 14.67 9.92 -7.42
CA LYS A 40 13.25 9.79 -7.83
C LYS A 40 12.85 10.75 -8.94
N THR A 41 12.95 12.05 -8.68
CA THR A 41 12.65 13.12 -9.67
C THR A 41 13.51 13.01 -10.93
N THR A 42 14.78 12.61 -10.80
CA THR A 42 15.66 12.37 -11.95
C THR A 42 15.13 11.23 -12.82
N THR A 43 14.72 10.13 -12.20
CA THR A 43 14.12 8.98 -12.89
C THR A 43 12.83 9.39 -13.59
N LEU A 44 11.95 10.15 -12.90
CA LEU A 44 10.71 10.66 -13.49
C LEU A 44 11.00 11.57 -14.71
N LYS A 45 11.96 12.49 -14.60
CA LYS A 45 12.35 13.41 -15.66
C LYS A 45 13.00 12.72 -16.85
N MET A 46 13.50 11.50 -16.71
CA MET A 46 14.01 10.73 -17.84
C MET A 46 12.88 10.16 -18.71
N ILE A 47 11.73 9.83 -18.12
CA ILE A 47 10.59 9.26 -18.87
C ILE A 47 10.07 10.25 -19.92
N ASN A 48 10.11 11.56 -19.64
CA ASN A 48 9.69 12.60 -20.58
C ASN A 48 10.86 13.29 -21.34
N LYS A 49 12.04 12.69 -21.35
CA LYS A 49 13.28 13.23 -21.98
C LYS A 49 13.69 14.63 -21.49
N LEU A 50 13.27 15.07 -20.28
CA LEU A 50 13.82 16.29 -19.67
C LEU A 50 15.27 16.08 -19.22
N ILE A 51 15.62 14.85 -18.88
CA ILE A 51 16.98 14.41 -18.57
C ILE A 51 17.27 13.17 -19.42
N THR A 52 18.45 13.12 -20.05
CA THR A 52 18.90 11.94 -20.79
C THR A 52 19.75 11.03 -19.91
N PRO A 53 19.68 9.71 -20.03
CA PRO A 53 20.60 8.79 -19.34
C PRO A 53 22.03 8.99 -19.81
N THR A 54 23.00 8.66 -18.95
CA THR A 54 24.44 8.62 -19.33
C THR A 54 24.76 7.30 -20.03
N SER A 55 24.11 6.21 -19.63
CA SER A 55 24.18 4.90 -20.28
C SER A 55 22.92 4.09 -19.99
N GLY A 56 22.74 2.97 -20.70
CA GLY A 56 21.52 2.18 -20.64
C GLY A 56 20.48 2.67 -21.65
N GLN A 57 19.26 2.15 -21.56
CA GLN A 57 18.17 2.45 -22.50
C GLN A 57 16.84 2.56 -21.76
N ILE A 58 16.00 3.47 -22.23
CA ILE A 58 14.61 3.58 -21.78
C ILE A 58 13.73 3.31 -23.00
N LEU A 59 12.77 2.39 -22.84
CA LEU A 59 11.81 2.05 -23.88
C LEU A 59 10.41 2.47 -23.46
N ILE A 60 9.64 2.98 -24.42
CA ILE A 60 8.21 3.25 -24.26
C ILE A 60 7.48 2.51 -25.38
N ASN A 61 6.57 1.62 -25.01
CA ASN A 61 5.86 0.73 -25.94
C ASN A 61 6.82 -0.05 -26.87
N GLY A 62 8.01 -0.43 -26.36
CA GLY A 62 9.05 -1.15 -27.12
C GLY A 62 9.98 -0.28 -27.92
N ASN A 63 9.68 1.01 -28.09
CA ASN A 63 10.52 1.97 -28.85
C ASN A 63 11.51 2.65 -27.90
N LYS A 64 12.75 2.82 -28.36
CA LYS A 64 13.76 3.57 -27.60
C LYS A 64 13.36 5.05 -27.51
N ILE A 65 13.38 5.59 -26.30
CA ILE A 65 13.00 6.98 -26.06
C ILE A 65 13.91 7.99 -26.81
N GLU A 66 15.15 7.62 -27.06
CA GLU A 66 16.12 8.46 -27.79
C GLU A 66 15.69 8.73 -29.23
N THR A 67 15.02 7.77 -29.88
CA THR A 67 14.55 7.86 -31.27
C THR A 67 13.22 8.60 -31.42
N GLU A 68 12.47 8.77 -30.33
CA GLU A 68 11.18 9.46 -30.37
C GLU A 68 11.35 10.98 -30.51
N ASP A 69 10.46 11.61 -31.27
CA ASP A 69 10.37 13.08 -31.34
C ASP A 69 10.02 13.65 -29.97
N THR A 70 10.88 14.49 -29.44
CA THR A 70 10.77 15.00 -28.07
C THR A 70 9.51 15.85 -27.86
N ILE A 71 9.06 16.59 -28.89
CA ILE A 71 7.88 17.44 -28.80
C ILE A 71 6.63 16.57 -28.76
N GLN A 72 6.53 15.58 -29.63
CA GLN A 72 5.40 14.66 -29.69
C GLN A 72 5.31 13.81 -28.42
N LEU A 73 6.44 13.29 -27.95
CA LEU A 73 6.52 12.53 -26.71
C LEU A 73 5.94 13.33 -25.53
N ARG A 74 6.39 14.57 -25.34
CA ARG A 74 5.95 15.44 -24.24
C ARG A 74 4.49 15.88 -24.36
N ARG A 75 3.99 16.08 -25.58
CA ARG A 75 2.57 16.41 -25.82
C ARG A 75 1.63 15.25 -25.51
N ASN A 76 2.12 14.03 -25.65
CA ASN A 76 1.36 12.80 -25.37
C ASN A 76 1.49 12.32 -23.90
N MET A 77 2.21 13.05 -23.05
CA MET A 77 2.36 12.79 -21.63
C MET A 77 1.80 13.94 -20.80
N GLY A 78 1.03 13.63 -19.78
CA GLY A 78 0.69 14.59 -18.73
C GLY A 78 1.89 14.76 -17.78
N TYR A 79 2.20 16.00 -17.41
CA TYR A 79 3.24 16.25 -16.43
C TYR A 79 2.81 17.29 -15.40
N VAL A 80 2.75 16.87 -14.15
CA VAL A 80 2.49 17.71 -12.98
C VAL A 80 3.80 17.93 -12.25
N ILE A 81 4.26 19.16 -12.18
CA ILE A 81 5.51 19.52 -11.49
C ILE A 81 5.22 19.93 -10.04
N GLN A 82 6.21 19.82 -9.16
CA GLN A 82 6.15 20.11 -7.74
C GLN A 82 5.64 21.53 -7.43
N GLN A 83 6.13 22.54 -8.17
CA GLN A 83 5.54 23.87 -8.20
C GLN A 83 4.56 23.92 -9.37
N THR A 84 3.31 24.29 -9.13
CA THR A 84 2.19 24.18 -10.09
C THR A 84 2.51 24.56 -11.54
N GLY A 85 3.51 25.44 -11.75
CA GLY A 85 4.00 25.84 -13.06
C GLY A 85 2.93 26.45 -13.97
N LEU A 86 1.90 27.01 -13.37
CA LEU A 86 0.87 27.76 -14.09
C LEU A 86 1.47 29.08 -14.60
N PHE A 87 1.06 29.47 -15.81
CA PHE A 87 1.46 30.75 -16.37
C PHE A 87 0.68 31.87 -15.66
N PRO A 88 1.34 32.76 -14.91
CA PRO A 88 0.66 33.74 -14.05
C PRO A 88 -0.13 34.81 -14.81
N HIS A 89 0.22 35.03 -16.08
CA HIS A 89 -0.42 36.01 -16.98
C HIS A 89 -1.53 35.42 -17.83
N MET A 90 -1.83 34.14 -17.68
CA MET A 90 -2.91 33.42 -18.34
C MET A 90 -4.03 33.09 -17.34
N THR A 91 -5.25 33.13 -17.80
CA THR A 91 -6.42 32.64 -17.04
C THR A 91 -6.33 31.12 -16.83
N ILE A 92 -7.15 30.57 -15.97
CA ILE A 92 -7.23 29.13 -15.75
C ILE A 92 -7.65 28.40 -17.02
N LYS A 93 -8.65 28.92 -17.75
CA LYS A 93 -9.04 28.40 -19.07
C LYS A 93 -7.84 28.33 -20.03
N GLU A 94 -7.09 29.42 -20.15
CA GLU A 94 -5.91 29.49 -21.03
C GLU A 94 -4.78 28.56 -20.58
N ASN A 95 -4.55 28.43 -19.26
CA ASN A 95 -3.58 27.49 -18.71
C ASN A 95 -3.89 26.04 -19.06
N ILE A 96 -5.16 25.60 -18.88
CA ILE A 96 -5.60 24.25 -19.22
C ILE A 96 -5.61 24.07 -20.75
N GLY A 97 -6.15 25.03 -21.48
CA GLY A 97 -6.32 24.97 -22.94
C GLY A 97 -5.06 25.20 -23.77
N LEU A 98 -3.91 25.50 -23.15
CA LEU A 98 -2.69 25.91 -23.86
C LEU A 98 -2.22 24.87 -24.89
N ILE A 99 -2.08 23.61 -24.51
CA ILE A 99 -1.59 22.57 -25.43
C ILE A 99 -2.58 22.29 -26.56
N PRO A 100 -3.89 22.10 -26.31
CA PRO A 100 -4.87 22.00 -27.39
C PRO A 100 -4.87 23.20 -28.34
N SER A 101 -4.73 24.43 -27.82
CA SER A 101 -4.66 25.64 -28.62
C SER A 101 -3.44 25.64 -29.55
N ILE A 102 -2.25 25.25 -29.07
CA ILE A 102 -1.05 25.09 -29.89
C ILE A 102 -1.26 24.02 -30.98
N GLN A 103 -2.06 23.00 -30.70
CA GLN A 103 -2.40 21.96 -31.68
C GLN A 103 -3.58 22.34 -32.59
N LYS A 104 -4.05 23.60 -32.52
CA LYS A 104 -5.16 24.13 -33.32
C LYS A 104 -6.48 23.38 -33.19
N VAL A 105 -6.74 22.83 -31.98
CA VAL A 105 -8.06 22.29 -31.62
C VAL A 105 -9.08 23.45 -31.63
N PRO A 106 -10.28 23.28 -32.20
CA PRO A 106 -11.33 24.31 -32.17
C PRO A 106 -11.64 24.80 -30.75
N GLU A 107 -11.90 26.10 -30.60
CA GLU A 107 -12.05 26.74 -29.29
C GLU A 107 -13.25 26.22 -28.51
N ASP A 108 -14.35 25.90 -29.19
CA ASP A 108 -15.54 25.27 -28.60
C ASP A 108 -15.18 23.96 -27.89
N LYS A 109 -14.42 23.08 -28.57
CA LYS A 109 -13.96 21.81 -27.99
C LYS A 109 -12.98 22.01 -26.83
N ILE A 110 -12.13 23.04 -26.91
CA ILE A 110 -11.25 23.39 -25.77
C ILE A 110 -12.09 23.81 -24.58
N ASN A 111 -13.12 24.66 -24.78
CA ASN A 111 -14.01 25.12 -23.72
C ASN A 111 -14.73 23.97 -23.05
N ASP A 112 -15.35 23.08 -23.84
CA ASP A 112 -16.06 21.90 -23.31
C ASP A 112 -15.12 21.03 -22.47
N LYS A 113 -13.88 20.82 -22.97
CA LYS A 113 -12.88 20.02 -22.24
C LYS A 113 -12.38 20.71 -20.97
N VAL A 114 -12.23 22.02 -20.97
CA VAL A 114 -11.87 22.80 -19.78
C VAL A 114 -12.96 22.68 -18.71
N VAL A 115 -14.24 22.82 -19.11
CA VAL A 115 -15.39 22.65 -18.20
C VAL A 115 -15.43 21.25 -17.61
N GLU A 116 -15.27 20.21 -18.45
CA GLU A 116 -15.20 18.82 -17.99
C GLU A 116 -14.09 18.61 -16.95
N LEU A 117 -12.88 19.10 -17.23
CA LEU A 117 -11.71 18.91 -16.36
C LEU A 117 -11.78 19.73 -15.09
N LEU A 118 -12.35 20.94 -15.10
CA LEU A 118 -12.58 21.71 -13.88
C LEU A 118 -13.55 21.00 -12.95
N ASN A 119 -14.67 20.47 -13.49
CA ASN A 119 -15.60 19.66 -12.71
C ASN A 119 -14.93 18.40 -12.16
N LEU A 120 -14.08 17.72 -12.97
CA LEU A 120 -13.36 16.52 -12.57
C LEU A 120 -12.43 16.76 -11.36
N VAL A 121 -11.80 17.94 -11.29
CA VAL A 121 -10.92 18.31 -10.16
C VAL A 121 -11.66 19.06 -9.05
N GLY A 122 -13.01 19.05 -9.05
CA GLY A 122 -13.84 19.64 -7.99
C GLY A 122 -13.80 21.16 -7.95
N LEU A 123 -13.63 21.84 -9.10
CA LEU A 123 -13.66 23.29 -9.23
C LEU A 123 -14.81 23.69 -10.17
N ASN A 124 -15.72 24.55 -9.67
CA ASN A 124 -16.84 25.03 -10.49
C ASN A 124 -16.32 25.90 -11.66
N PRO A 125 -16.59 25.53 -12.93
CA PRO A 125 -16.11 26.28 -14.08
C PRO A 125 -16.50 27.76 -14.07
N ASP A 126 -17.74 28.10 -13.70
CA ASP A 126 -18.25 29.47 -13.70
C ASP A 126 -17.47 30.38 -12.74
N ASP A 127 -16.97 29.82 -11.65
CA ASP A 127 -16.23 30.56 -10.63
C ASP A 127 -14.74 30.66 -10.94
N TYR A 128 -14.16 29.70 -11.68
CA TYR A 128 -12.72 29.57 -11.77
C TYR A 128 -12.12 29.78 -13.17
N MET A 129 -12.86 29.52 -14.27
CA MET A 129 -12.23 29.48 -15.59
C MET A 129 -11.61 30.82 -16.02
N ASN A 130 -12.14 31.94 -15.57
CA ASN A 130 -11.69 33.29 -15.93
C ASN A 130 -10.73 33.91 -14.89
N LYS A 131 -10.45 33.21 -13.78
CA LYS A 131 -9.47 33.67 -12.77
C LYS A 131 -8.04 33.48 -13.24
N TYR A 132 -7.14 34.20 -12.61
CA TYR A 132 -5.70 34.06 -12.76
C TYR A 132 -5.15 33.19 -11.63
N PRO A 133 -3.99 32.53 -11.81
CA PRO A 133 -3.36 31.71 -10.75
C PRO A 133 -3.17 32.43 -9.42
N SER A 134 -2.87 33.73 -9.44
CA SER A 134 -2.69 34.56 -8.24
C SER A 134 -3.92 34.70 -7.36
N GLU A 135 -5.12 34.41 -7.91
CA GLU A 135 -6.39 34.48 -7.20
C GLU A 135 -6.79 33.15 -6.53
N LEU A 136 -5.94 32.11 -6.68
CA LEU A 136 -6.19 30.77 -6.22
C LEU A 136 -5.28 30.37 -5.05
N SER A 137 -5.79 29.55 -4.14
CA SER A 137 -4.96 28.88 -3.14
C SER A 137 -3.98 27.89 -3.79
N GLY A 138 -2.90 27.51 -3.09
CA GLY A 138 -1.93 26.54 -3.59
C GLY A 138 -2.57 25.20 -3.98
N GLY A 139 -3.55 24.73 -3.19
CA GLY A 139 -4.31 23.53 -3.49
C GLY A 139 -5.17 23.64 -4.76
N GLN A 140 -5.83 24.77 -4.96
CA GLN A 140 -6.59 25.03 -6.20
C GLN A 140 -5.67 25.10 -7.41
N GLN A 141 -4.52 25.77 -7.30
CA GLN A 141 -3.51 25.78 -8.36
C GLN A 141 -3.00 24.36 -8.71
N GLN A 142 -2.82 23.50 -7.70
CA GLN A 142 -2.40 22.10 -7.90
C GLN A 142 -3.46 21.31 -8.68
N ARG A 143 -4.75 21.46 -8.33
CA ARG A 143 -5.87 20.86 -9.06
C ARG A 143 -5.91 21.31 -10.51
N ILE A 144 -5.65 22.59 -10.79
CA ILE A 144 -5.52 23.11 -12.16
C ILE A 144 -4.32 22.50 -12.89
N GLY A 145 -3.19 22.33 -12.20
CA GLY A 145 -2.01 21.65 -12.78
C GLY A 145 -2.32 20.22 -13.23
N ILE A 146 -3.14 19.49 -12.44
CA ILE A 146 -3.63 18.15 -12.81
C ILE A 146 -4.61 18.22 -13.99
N ALA A 147 -5.58 19.13 -13.97
CA ALA A 147 -6.50 19.33 -15.09
C ALA A 147 -5.73 19.62 -16.39
N ARG A 148 -4.73 20.50 -16.34
CA ARG A 148 -3.86 20.80 -17.48
C ARG A 148 -3.09 19.56 -17.98
N ALA A 149 -2.61 18.72 -17.08
CA ALA A 149 -1.91 17.49 -17.45
C ALA A 149 -2.83 16.47 -18.15
N LEU A 150 -4.13 16.52 -17.88
CA LEU A 150 -5.14 15.61 -18.42
C LEU A 150 -5.77 16.09 -19.74
N VAL A 151 -5.59 17.37 -20.12
CA VAL A 151 -6.35 17.99 -21.23
C VAL A 151 -6.21 17.26 -22.57
N MET A 152 -5.04 16.70 -22.86
CA MET A 152 -4.77 15.92 -24.06
C MET A 152 -5.12 14.43 -23.92
N ASN A 153 -5.78 14.04 -22.84
CA ASN A 153 -6.14 12.65 -22.55
C ASN A 153 -4.94 11.68 -22.64
N PRO A 154 -3.78 11.99 -22.03
CA PRO A 154 -2.54 11.21 -22.20
C PRO A 154 -2.70 9.77 -21.71
N GLU A 155 -1.92 8.83 -22.28
CA GLU A 155 -1.81 7.46 -21.73
C GLU A 155 -0.95 7.40 -20.48
N VAL A 156 0.05 8.28 -20.36
CA VAL A 156 0.99 8.37 -19.24
C VAL A 156 0.89 9.72 -18.56
N ILE A 157 0.79 9.70 -17.26
CA ILE A 157 0.79 10.90 -16.40
C ILE A 157 1.93 10.78 -15.41
N LEU A 158 2.80 11.79 -15.41
CA LEU A 158 3.94 11.91 -14.51
C LEU A 158 3.64 13.00 -13.49
N MET A 159 3.89 12.76 -12.21
CA MET A 159 3.63 13.73 -11.14
C MET A 159 4.83 13.79 -10.19
N ASP A 160 5.36 14.97 -9.96
CA ASP A 160 6.48 15.22 -9.04
C ASP A 160 5.93 15.89 -7.77
N GLU A 161 5.81 15.13 -6.67
CA GLU A 161 5.26 15.54 -5.37
C GLU A 161 3.88 16.26 -5.46
N PRO A 162 2.86 15.64 -6.08
CA PRO A 162 1.59 16.31 -6.40
C PRO A 162 0.79 16.77 -5.18
N PHE A 163 1.11 16.30 -3.98
CA PHE A 163 0.34 16.56 -2.76
C PHE A 163 1.08 17.40 -1.71
N SER A 164 2.34 17.79 -1.95
CA SER A 164 3.22 18.38 -0.94
C SER A 164 2.75 19.73 -0.39
N ALA A 165 2.00 20.52 -1.18
CA ALA A 165 1.53 21.85 -0.82
C ALA A 165 0.08 21.89 -0.30
N LEU A 166 -0.53 20.72 -0.01
CA LEU A 166 -1.95 20.61 0.33
C LEU A 166 -2.17 20.40 1.83
N ASP A 167 -3.24 20.98 2.34
CA ASP A 167 -3.78 20.62 3.66
C ASP A 167 -4.31 19.17 3.65
N PRO A 168 -4.43 18.51 4.82
CA PRO A 168 -4.80 17.10 4.89
C PRO A 168 -6.16 16.75 4.25
N ILE A 169 -7.16 17.64 4.34
CA ILE A 169 -8.50 17.38 3.80
C ILE A 169 -8.45 17.43 2.28
N THR A 170 -7.89 18.51 1.72
CA THR A 170 -7.73 18.69 0.27
C THR A 170 -6.84 17.59 -0.33
N ARG A 171 -5.78 17.19 0.39
CA ARG A 171 -4.89 16.10 -0.02
C ARG A 171 -5.65 14.78 -0.19
N ASN A 172 -6.44 14.38 0.81
CA ASN A 172 -7.22 13.15 0.74
C ASN A 172 -8.23 13.17 -0.43
N GLN A 173 -8.94 14.28 -0.62
CA GLN A 173 -9.87 14.43 -1.75
C GLN A 173 -9.17 14.26 -3.10
N LEU A 174 -8.02 14.92 -3.28
CA LEU A 174 -7.27 14.86 -4.52
C LEU A 174 -6.66 13.47 -4.79
N GLN A 175 -6.23 12.78 -3.74
CA GLN A 175 -5.79 11.39 -3.83
C GLN A 175 -6.91 10.48 -4.34
N ASP A 176 -8.12 10.62 -3.79
CA ASP A 176 -9.29 9.85 -4.20
C ASP A 176 -9.70 10.18 -5.66
N GLU A 177 -9.59 11.44 -6.08
CA GLU A 177 -9.81 11.86 -7.46
C GLU A 177 -8.79 11.22 -8.43
N ILE A 178 -7.50 11.24 -8.10
CA ILE A 178 -6.44 10.61 -8.93
C ILE A 178 -6.66 9.10 -9.00
N PHE A 179 -6.99 8.45 -7.90
CA PHE A 179 -7.30 7.03 -7.88
C PHE A 179 -8.50 6.71 -8.79
N ASN A 180 -9.58 7.49 -8.71
CA ASN A 180 -10.76 7.33 -9.56
C ASN A 180 -10.44 7.54 -11.04
N ILE A 181 -9.61 8.55 -11.38
CA ILE A 181 -9.14 8.79 -12.75
C ILE A 181 -8.38 7.56 -13.27
N GLN A 182 -7.46 7.03 -12.47
CA GLN A 182 -6.69 5.85 -12.85
C GLN A 182 -7.60 4.63 -13.07
N GLN A 183 -8.52 4.36 -12.13
CA GLN A 183 -9.44 3.22 -12.22
C GLN A 183 -10.40 3.33 -13.41
N THR A 184 -10.97 4.52 -13.63
CA THR A 184 -11.96 4.76 -14.68
C THR A 184 -11.34 4.74 -16.08
N PHE A 185 -10.23 5.43 -16.25
CA PHE A 185 -9.61 5.63 -17.56
C PHE A 185 -8.42 4.72 -17.83
N LYS A 186 -8.04 3.87 -16.86
CA LYS A 186 -6.90 2.94 -16.93
C LYS A 186 -5.61 3.63 -17.40
N LYS A 187 -5.38 4.84 -16.88
CA LYS A 187 -4.17 5.61 -17.18
C LYS A 187 -2.95 5.01 -16.46
N THR A 188 -1.80 5.07 -17.11
CA THR A 188 -0.53 4.77 -16.42
C THR A 188 -0.09 6.04 -15.68
N ILE A 189 -0.07 5.97 -14.35
CA ILE A 189 0.30 7.10 -13.50
C ILE A 189 1.60 6.77 -12.78
N ILE A 190 2.55 7.68 -12.85
CA ILE A 190 3.82 7.54 -12.13
C ILE A 190 4.01 8.80 -11.32
N PHE A 191 4.07 8.67 -10.01
CA PHE A 191 4.34 9.84 -9.19
C PHE A 191 5.44 9.62 -8.15
N VAL A 192 6.06 10.70 -7.77
CA VAL A 192 7.10 10.78 -6.74
C VAL A 192 6.47 11.37 -5.48
N THR A 193 6.74 10.75 -4.34
CA THR A 193 6.41 11.30 -3.03
C THR A 193 7.50 10.96 -2.01
N HIS A 194 7.49 11.62 -0.87
CA HIS A 194 8.24 11.25 0.32
C HIS A 194 7.34 10.68 1.42
N ASP A 195 6.02 10.66 1.21
CA ASP A 195 5.03 10.15 2.14
C ASP A 195 4.68 8.69 1.84
N MET A 196 4.97 7.79 2.80
CA MET A 196 4.70 6.36 2.66
C MET A 196 3.21 6.06 2.69
N ASP A 197 2.40 6.84 3.41
CA ASP A 197 0.96 6.59 3.49
C ASP A 197 0.26 6.89 2.17
N GLU A 198 0.74 7.90 1.42
CA GLU A 198 0.31 8.16 0.05
C GLU A 198 0.65 6.97 -0.87
N ALA A 199 1.87 6.45 -0.76
CA ALA A 199 2.31 5.32 -1.56
C ALA A 199 1.50 4.05 -1.26
N LEU A 200 1.29 3.73 0.01
CA LEU A 200 0.52 2.55 0.43
C LEU A 200 -0.97 2.64 0.04
N LYS A 201 -1.55 3.87 0.07
CA LYS A 201 -2.96 4.10 -0.26
C LYS A 201 -3.24 3.97 -1.75
N LEU A 202 -2.34 4.46 -2.60
CA LEU A 202 -2.63 4.70 -4.02
C LEU A 202 -1.99 3.71 -4.97
N ALA A 203 -0.78 3.20 -4.63
CA ALA A 203 0.03 2.48 -5.60
C ALA A 203 -0.45 1.06 -5.88
N ASP A 204 -0.45 0.66 -7.14
CA ASP A 204 -0.45 -0.76 -7.53
C ASP A 204 0.90 -1.39 -7.18
N ARG A 205 2.00 -0.65 -7.39
CA ARG A 205 3.36 -1.04 -7.00
C ARG A 205 4.17 0.18 -6.54
N ILE A 206 5.03 -0.04 -5.55
CA ILE A 206 5.90 0.99 -4.97
C ILE A 206 7.35 0.67 -5.33
N CYS A 207 8.06 1.67 -5.84
CA CYS A 207 9.48 1.62 -6.14
C CYS A 207 10.27 2.36 -5.03
N ILE A 208 10.86 1.61 -4.11
CA ILE A 208 11.69 2.16 -3.04
C ILE A 208 13.11 2.35 -3.57
N MET A 209 13.57 3.61 -3.57
CA MET A 209 14.89 3.99 -4.05
C MET A 209 15.80 4.43 -2.92
N ASN A 210 17.07 4.05 -2.98
CA ASN A 210 18.10 4.54 -2.06
C ASN A 210 19.43 4.71 -2.80
N LYS A 211 20.11 5.83 -2.59
CA LYS A 211 21.45 6.14 -3.15
C LYS A 211 21.56 5.84 -4.65
N GLY A 212 20.55 6.21 -5.41
CA GLY A 212 20.52 6.07 -6.88
C GLY A 212 20.14 4.69 -7.41
N SER A 213 19.81 3.73 -6.54
CA SER A 213 19.43 2.37 -6.91
C SER A 213 18.03 2.01 -6.41
N ILE A 214 17.37 1.08 -7.09
CA ILE A 214 16.14 0.48 -6.61
C ILE A 214 16.49 -0.57 -5.56
N VAL A 215 15.87 -0.46 -4.38
CA VAL A 215 16.06 -1.42 -3.28
C VAL A 215 14.96 -2.48 -3.29
N GLN A 216 13.71 -2.05 -3.54
CA GLN A 216 12.58 -2.95 -3.71
C GLN A 216 11.54 -2.33 -4.66
N PHE A 217 10.90 -3.15 -5.48
CA PHE A 217 9.84 -2.72 -6.39
C PHE A 217 8.73 -3.76 -6.45
N ASP A 218 7.74 -3.62 -5.59
CA ASP A 218 6.69 -4.58 -5.35
C ASP A 218 5.35 -3.93 -5.03
N THR A 219 4.32 -4.75 -4.82
CA THR A 219 3.02 -4.30 -4.31
C THR A 219 3.16 -3.77 -2.88
N PRO A 220 2.26 -2.86 -2.43
CA PRO A 220 2.22 -2.41 -1.04
C PRO A 220 2.21 -3.56 -0.02
N ALA A 221 1.43 -4.61 -0.30
CA ALA A 221 1.32 -5.78 0.55
C ALA A 221 2.66 -6.51 0.71
N GLU A 222 3.36 -6.77 -0.42
CA GLU A 222 4.66 -7.47 -0.40
C GLU A 222 5.73 -6.66 0.33
N ILE A 223 5.75 -5.34 0.15
CA ILE A 223 6.70 -4.44 0.84
C ILE A 223 6.48 -4.44 2.35
N LEU A 224 5.23 -4.47 2.80
CA LEU A 224 4.89 -4.51 4.22
C LEU A 224 5.19 -5.88 4.86
N GLN A 225 4.90 -6.98 4.15
CA GLN A 225 5.08 -8.34 4.67
C GLN A 225 6.52 -8.83 4.54
N ASN A 226 7.17 -8.56 3.43
CA ASN A 226 8.49 -9.07 3.06
C ASN A 226 9.44 -7.94 2.66
N PRO A 227 9.82 -7.03 3.58
CA PRO A 227 10.78 -5.98 3.28
C PRO A 227 12.14 -6.58 2.89
N ALA A 228 12.69 -6.14 1.75
CA ALA A 228 13.89 -6.72 1.13
C ALA A 228 15.14 -6.64 2.03
N ASN A 229 15.20 -5.66 2.93
CA ASN A 229 16.30 -5.49 3.89
C ASN A 229 15.88 -4.57 5.05
N ASP A 230 16.81 -4.36 6.00
CA ASP A 230 16.55 -3.51 7.19
C ASP A 230 16.27 -2.06 6.83
N PHE A 231 16.92 -1.51 5.79
CA PHE A 231 16.61 -0.16 5.31
C PHE A 231 15.14 -0.03 4.89
N VAL A 232 14.61 -0.98 4.12
CA VAL A 232 13.19 -0.96 3.70
C VAL A 232 12.30 -1.10 4.93
N ARG A 233 12.62 -2.01 5.85
CA ARG A 233 11.85 -2.23 7.09
C ARG A 233 11.75 -0.96 7.94
N GLU A 234 12.86 -0.26 8.13
CA GLU A 234 12.92 0.99 8.88
C GLU A 234 12.23 2.14 8.14
N PHE A 235 12.48 2.26 6.82
CA PHE A 235 11.92 3.32 5.99
C PHE A 235 10.40 3.24 5.87
N VAL A 236 9.86 2.02 5.76
CA VAL A 236 8.41 1.77 5.75
C VAL A 236 7.81 2.01 7.14
N GLY A 237 8.55 1.70 8.20
CA GLY A 237 8.12 1.77 9.59
C GLY A 237 7.55 0.43 10.08
N LYS A 238 8.11 -0.09 11.17
CA LYS A 238 7.81 -1.42 11.73
C LYS A 238 6.33 -1.66 12.01
N ASN A 239 5.59 -0.59 12.32
CA ASN A 239 4.21 -0.68 12.80
C ASN A 239 3.14 -0.41 11.72
N ARG A 240 3.52 -0.04 10.50
CA ARG A 240 2.54 0.30 9.45
C ARG A 240 1.73 -0.88 8.90
N ILE A 241 2.23 -2.11 9.02
CA ILE A 241 1.46 -3.30 8.67
C ILE A 241 0.14 -3.37 9.45
N TRP A 242 0.12 -2.80 10.67
CA TRP A 242 -1.07 -2.80 11.55
C TRP A 242 -2.13 -1.77 11.16
N ALA A 243 -1.77 -0.81 10.33
CA ALA A 243 -2.75 0.08 9.69
C ALA A 243 -3.57 -0.64 8.61
N GLN A 244 -3.12 -1.84 8.20
CA GLN A 244 -3.80 -2.68 7.21
C GLN A 244 -4.02 -4.10 7.77
N PRO A 245 -4.96 -4.30 8.71
CA PRO A 245 -5.18 -5.58 9.41
C PRO A 245 -5.50 -6.74 8.46
N GLU A 246 -6.02 -6.44 7.26
CA GLU A 246 -6.30 -7.42 6.22
C GLU A 246 -5.03 -8.17 5.74
N LEU A 247 -3.87 -7.54 5.84
CA LEU A 247 -2.59 -8.09 5.42
C LEU A 247 -1.92 -8.95 6.50
N ILE A 248 -2.38 -8.83 7.77
CA ILE A 248 -1.82 -9.61 8.88
C ILE A 248 -2.42 -11.01 8.84
N LYS A 249 -1.55 -12.01 8.71
CA LYS A 249 -1.94 -13.40 8.70
C LYS A 249 -1.91 -14.00 10.11
N VAL A 250 -2.72 -15.02 10.32
CA VAL A 250 -2.79 -15.77 11.58
C VAL A 250 -1.41 -16.28 12.02
N LYS A 251 -0.61 -16.81 11.09
CA LYS A 251 0.75 -17.33 11.35
C LYS A 251 1.72 -16.30 11.95
N ASP A 252 1.48 -14.99 11.69
CA ASP A 252 2.34 -13.89 12.15
C ASP A 252 2.11 -13.55 13.62
N ILE A 253 0.91 -13.87 14.13
CA ILE A 253 0.44 -13.45 15.45
C ILE A 253 0.02 -14.59 16.38
N MET A 254 -0.06 -15.82 15.87
CA MET A 254 -0.47 -16.98 16.68
C MET A 254 0.59 -17.37 17.70
N ILE A 255 0.15 -17.97 18.81
CA ILE A 255 1.01 -18.68 19.73
C ILE A 255 1.44 -19.99 19.05
N LYS A 256 2.70 -20.09 18.63
CA LYS A 256 3.23 -21.19 17.80
C LYS A 256 3.32 -22.55 18.49
N ASN A 257 3.44 -22.58 19.81
CA ASN A 257 3.54 -23.81 20.60
C ASN A 257 2.48 -23.82 21.69
N PRO A 258 1.19 -23.99 21.36
CA PRO A 258 0.14 -24.00 22.36
C PRO A 258 0.24 -25.24 23.25
N VAL A 259 -0.20 -25.10 24.50
CA VAL A 259 -0.22 -26.22 25.44
C VAL A 259 -1.27 -27.22 24.97
N LYS A 260 -0.85 -28.48 24.79
CA LYS A 260 -1.68 -29.56 24.25
C LYS A 260 -1.64 -30.80 25.14
N SER A 261 -2.64 -31.66 25.03
CA SER A 261 -2.76 -32.91 25.80
C SER A 261 -3.36 -34.01 24.94
N SER A 262 -3.25 -35.24 25.44
CA SER A 262 -3.90 -36.44 24.85
C SER A 262 -5.30 -36.64 25.44
N PRO A 263 -6.28 -37.18 24.67
CA PRO A 263 -7.63 -37.49 25.14
C PRO A 263 -7.66 -38.54 26.24
N ASN A 264 -6.63 -39.39 26.34
CA ASN A 264 -6.54 -40.51 27.32
C ASN A 264 -6.07 -40.07 28.72
N ARG A 265 -5.68 -38.81 28.89
CA ARG A 265 -5.24 -38.29 30.19
C ARG A 265 -6.43 -38.17 31.17
N THR A 266 -6.14 -38.35 32.46
CA THR A 266 -7.13 -38.11 33.52
C THR A 266 -7.32 -36.60 33.70
N ILE A 267 -8.49 -36.24 34.27
CA ILE A 267 -8.81 -34.85 34.59
C ILE A 267 -7.77 -34.20 35.52
N ILE A 268 -7.28 -34.99 36.51
CA ILE A 268 -6.26 -34.53 37.46
C ILE A 268 -4.94 -34.20 36.71
N GLN A 269 -4.54 -35.05 35.76
CA GLN A 269 -3.36 -34.79 34.95
C GLN A 269 -3.54 -33.54 34.07
N ALA A 270 -4.73 -33.34 33.49
CA ALA A 270 -5.05 -32.16 32.71
C ALA A 270 -4.96 -30.87 33.55
N ILE A 271 -5.50 -30.88 34.75
CA ILE A 271 -5.36 -29.75 35.71
C ILE A 271 -3.88 -29.49 36.03
N GLY A 272 -3.11 -30.55 36.29
CA GLY A 272 -1.66 -30.44 36.52
C GLY A 272 -0.92 -29.77 35.38
N ILE A 273 -1.23 -30.14 34.12
CA ILE A 273 -0.66 -29.52 32.91
C ILE A 273 -1.05 -28.04 32.80
N MET A 274 -2.32 -27.73 33.03
CA MET A 274 -2.81 -26.34 33.00
C MET A 274 -2.09 -25.47 34.03
N HIS A 275 -1.97 -25.98 35.26
CA HIS A 275 -1.30 -25.28 36.37
C HIS A 275 0.19 -25.05 36.09
N SER A 276 0.90 -26.10 35.64
CA SER A 276 2.34 -26.02 35.34
C SER A 276 2.68 -25.07 34.18
N ASN A 277 1.76 -24.88 33.24
CA ASN A 277 1.94 -24.01 32.08
C ASN A 277 1.23 -22.66 32.20
N HIS A 278 0.61 -22.37 33.36
CA HIS A 278 -0.15 -21.13 33.60
C HIS A 278 -1.23 -20.86 32.56
N VAL A 279 -1.95 -21.89 32.13
CA VAL A 279 -3.04 -21.78 31.16
C VAL A 279 -4.34 -22.29 31.78
N ASP A 280 -5.47 -21.80 31.30
CA ASP A 280 -6.82 -22.18 31.74
C ASP A 280 -7.54 -23.10 30.76
N SER A 281 -6.83 -23.57 29.74
CA SER A 281 -7.35 -24.40 28.67
C SER A 281 -6.29 -25.31 28.06
N LEU A 282 -6.70 -26.41 27.44
CA LEU A 282 -5.85 -27.35 26.72
C LEU A 282 -6.47 -27.71 25.37
N LEU A 283 -5.62 -27.74 24.36
CA LEU A 283 -5.92 -28.30 23.05
C LEU A 283 -5.67 -29.81 23.09
N ILE A 284 -6.63 -30.60 22.65
CA ILE A 284 -6.54 -32.05 22.69
C ILE A 284 -6.23 -32.56 21.30
N VAL A 285 -5.11 -33.27 21.20
CA VAL A 285 -4.61 -33.81 19.93
C VAL A 285 -4.45 -35.33 19.99
N ASN A 286 -4.55 -35.96 18.82
CA ASN A 286 -4.21 -37.38 18.67
C ASN A 286 -2.69 -37.57 18.47
N GLU A 287 -2.24 -38.82 18.28
CA GLU A 287 -0.83 -39.17 18.07
C GLU A 287 -0.22 -38.54 16.81
N SER A 288 -1.02 -38.24 15.80
CA SER A 288 -0.62 -37.57 14.54
C SER A 288 -0.70 -36.03 14.62
N ASN A 289 -0.89 -35.46 15.83
CA ASN A 289 -1.05 -34.01 16.07
C ASN A 289 -2.30 -33.39 15.44
N HIS A 290 -3.32 -34.17 15.04
CA HIS A 290 -4.59 -33.59 14.61
C HIS A 290 -5.40 -33.10 15.83
N LEU A 291 -5.98 -31.95 15.70
CA LEU A 291 -6.84 -31.36 16.72
C LEU A 291 -8.17 -32.16 16.79
N ILE A 292 -8.48 -32.72 17.95
CA ILE A 292 -9.69 -33.55 18.18
C ILE A 292 -10.61 -33.01 19.27
N GLY A 293 -10.17 -32.03 20.04
CA GLY A 293 -10.96 -31.47 21.11
C GLY A 293 -10.30 -30.28 21.81
N PHE A 294 -11.08 -29.69 22.70
CA PHE A 294 -10.68 -28.56 23.53
C PHE A 294 -11.30 -28.68 24.92
N ILE A 295 -10.58 -28.29 25.96
CA ILE A 295 -11.07 -28.33 27.31
C ILE A 295 -10.62 -27.12 28.12
N THR A 296 -11.51 -26.56 28.93
CA THR A 296 -11.24 -25.43 29.82
C THR A 296 -11.35 -25.83 31.30
N LEU A 297 -10.69 -25.09 32.19
CA LEU A 297 -10.87 -25.24 33.63
C LEU A 297 -12.35 -25.10 34.07
N LYS A 298 -13.11 -24.24 33.36
CA LYS A 298 -14.54 -24.04 33.62
C LYS A 298 -15.34 -25.29 33.30
N GLN A 299 -15.05 -26.00 32.22
CA GLN A 299 -15.70 -27.27 31.86
C GLN A 299 -15.34 -28.38 32.85
N ILE A 300 -14.07 -28.46 33.23
CA ILE A 300 -13.60 -29.41 34.25
C ILE A 300 -14.38 -29.21 35.57
N ARG A 301 -14.45 -27.98 36.06
CA ARG A 301 -15.17 -27.68 37.34
C ARG A 301 -16.65 -28.05 37.31
N ARG A 302 -17.30 -27.98 36.17
CA ARG A 302 -18.72 -28.33 35.98
C ARG A 302 -18.98 -29.84 35.94
N ASN A 303 -17.94 -30.63 35.62
CA ASN A 303 -18.06 -32.08 35.37
C ASN A 303 -17.17 -32.95 36.27
N LEU A 304 -16.59 -32.39 37.32
CA LEU A 304 -15.66 -33.08 38.26
C LEU A 304 -16.16 -34.39 38.82
N ASP A 305 -17.50 -34.54 38.98
CA ASP A 305 -18.12 -35.72 39.59
C ASP A 305 -18.50 -36.82 38.60
N ARG A 306 -18.23 -36.64 37.29
CA ARG A 306 -18.80 -37.53 36.25
C ARG A 306 -17.77 -38.14 35.30
N SER A 307 -16.51 -37.70 35.31
CA SER A 307 -15.57 -38.09 34.23
C SER A 307 -14.19 -38.43 34.76
N GLU A 308 -13.62 -39.52 34.32
CA GLU A 308 -12.26 -39.93 34.65
C GLU A 308 -11.23 -39.44 33.63
N LYS A 309 -11.64 -39.24 32.37
CA LYS A 309 -10.75 -38.90 31.24
C LYS A 309 -11.17 -37.59 30.56
N VAL A 310 -10.18 -36.94 29.94
CA VAL A 310 -10.37 -35.72 29.13
C VAL A 310 -11.33 -35.97 27.99
N SER A 311 -11.26 -37.16 27.35
CA SER A 311 -12.15 -37.56 26.23
C SER A 311 -13.62 -37.46 26.52
N ASP A 312 -14.01 -37.55 27.82
CA ASP A 312 -15.39 -37.66 28.24
C ASP A 312 -16.08 -36.30 28.38
N ILE A 313 -15.26 -35.23 28.57
CA ILE A 313 -15.77 -33.85 28.80
C ILE A 313 -15.22 -32.81 27.81
N MET A 314 -14.29 -33.19 26.92
CA MET A 314 -13.78 -32.28 25.93
C MET A 314 -14.85 -31.87 24.92
N GLU A 315 -14.81 -30.61 24.51
CA GLU A 315 -15.59 -30.10 23.38
C GLU A 315 -15.00 -30.57 22.07
N ARG A 316 -15.82 -31.10 21.18
CA ARG A 316 -15.41 -31.67 19.88
C ARG A 316 -15.78 -30.79 18.69
N GLU A 317 -16.82 -29.96 18.84
CA GLU A 317 -17.19 -28.99 17.83
C GLU A 317 -16.29 -27.74 17.97
N LEU A 318 -15.23 -27.68 17.18
CA LEU A 318 -14.21 -26.65 17.30
C LEU A 318 -14.28 -25.68 16.12
N ILE A 319 -14.31 -24.41 16.44
CA ILE A 319 -14.13 -23.35 15.45
C ILE A 319 -12.65 -23.14 15.30
N THR A 320 -12.12 -23.47 14.12
CA THR A 320 -10.72 -23.34 13.78
C THR A 320 -10.50 -22.30 12.71
N VAL A 321 -9.24 -21.88 12.53
CA VAL A 321 -8.78 -21.03 11.44
C VAL A 321 -7.53 -21.63 10.81
N ASN A 322 -7.33 -21.33 9.52
CA ASN A 322 -6.09 -21.67 8.83
C ASN A 322 -5.03 -20.59 9.11
N GLU A 323 -3.76 -20.98 9.11
CA GLU A 323 -2.63 -20.06 9.38
C GLU A 323 -2.48 -18.97 8.32
N GLU A 324 -3.03 -19.16 7.11
CA GLU A 324 -3.03 -18.18 6.02
C GLU A 324 -4.23 -17.23 6.03
N GLU A 325 -5.23 -17.46 6.89
CA GLU A 325 -6.37 -16.53 7.05
C GLU A 325 -5.89 -15.18 7.61
N SER A 326 -6.62 -14.08 7.26
CA SER A 326 -6.33 -12.76 7.82
C SER A 326 -6.86 -12.62 9.25
N ILE A 327 -6.20 -11.77 10.05
CA ILE A 327 -6.65 -11.46 11.41
C ILE A 327 -8.08 -10.93 11.44
N VAL A 328 -8.51 -10.21 10.40
CA VAL A 328 -9.87 -9.66 10.29
C VAL A 328 -10.91 -10.78 10.23
N GLN A 329 -10.62 -11.87 9.52
CA GLN A 329 -11.50 -13.04 9.47
C GLN A 329 -11.60 -13.71 10.84
N VAL A 330 -10.47 -13.84 11.55
CA VAL A 330 -10.44 -14.37 12.92
C VAL A 330 -11.25 -13.51 13.89
N LEU A 331 -11.08 -12.19 13.85
CA LEU A 331 -11.83 -11.25 14.69
C LEU A 331 -13.34 -11.33 14.43
N LYS A 332 -13.76 -11.49 13.16
CA LYS A 332 -15.18 -11.71 12.82
C LYS A 332 -15.71 -13.03 13.42
N LYS A 333 -14.93 -14.13 13.35
CA LYS A 333 -15.28 -15.42 13.95
C LYS A 333 -15.40 -15.30 15.48
N ILE A 334 -14.39 -14.72 16.15
CA ILE A 334 -14.38 -14.48 17.61
C ILE A 334 -15.61 -13.67 18.04
N LYS A 335 -15.94 -12.60 17.30
CA LYS A 335 -17.10 -11.74 17.64
C LYS A 335 -18.43 -12.44 17.41
N LYS A 336 -18.58 -13.17 16.30
CA LYS A 336 -19.83 -13.83 15.93
C LYS A 336 -20.18 -14.98 16.90
N GLU A 337 -19.19 -15.78 17.27
CA GLU A 337 -19.36 -16.98 18.06
C GLU A 337 -19.08 -16.77 19.56
N ASP A 338 -18.71 -15.55 19.97
CA ASP A 338 -18.30 -15.16 21.35
C ASP A 338 -17.30 -16.11 22.02
N ILE A 339 -16.31 -16.57 21.24
CA ILE A 339 -15.27 -17.49 21.70
C ILE A 339 -14.03 -16.74 22.15
N GLY A 340 -13.33 -17.28 23.17
CA GLY A 340 -12.10 -16.71 23.71
C GLY A 340 -10.81 -17.29 23.11
N TYR A 341 -10.92 -18.44 22.45
CA TYR A 341 -9.83 -19.27 21.96
C TYR A 341 -10.13 -19.75 20.54
N VAL A 342 -9.20 -19.63 19.65
CA VAL A 342 -9.33 -20.10 18.26
C VAL A 342 -8.08 -20.92 17.92
N PRO A 343 -8.18 -22.26 17.88
CA PRO A 343 -7.11 -23.12 17.43
C PRO A 343 -6.78 -22.84 15.96
N VAL A 344 -5.48 -22.85 15.65
CA VAL A 344 -4.97 -22.70 14.30
C VAL A 344 -4.53 -24.06 13.78
N VAL A 345 -4.98 -24.42 12.59
CA VAL A 345 -4.68 -25.69 11.95
C VAL A 345 -4.16 -25.48 10.52
N ASP A 346 -3.37 -26.44 10.03
CA ASP A 346 -2.99 -26.50 8.63
C ASP A 346 -4.09 -27.15 7.75
N ASP A 347 -3.83 -27.31 6.47
CA ASP A 347 -4.77 -27.91 5.51
C ASP A 347 -5.03 -29.43 5.79
N GLU A 348 -4.16 -30.09 6.57
CA GLU A 348 -4.33 -31.46 7.02
C GLU A 348 -5.01 -31.56 8.41
N PHE A 349 -5.53 -30.43 8.97
CA PHE A 349 -6.12 -30.37 10.30
C PHE A 349 -5.15 -30.66 11.47
N LYS A 350 -3.83 -30.51 11.25
CA LYS A 350 -2.84 -30.58 12.31
C LYS A 350 -2.76 -29.26 13.05
N LEU A 351 -2.63 -29.33 14.36
CA LEU A 351 -2.51 -28.14 15.21
C LEU A 351 -1.17 -27.44 14.96
N THR A 352 -1.22 -26.18 14.50
CA THR A 352 -0.05 -25.32 14.25
C THR A 352 0.05 -24.19 15.27
N GLY A 353 -1.06 -23.72 15.84
CA GLY A 353 -1.05 -22.61 16.76
C GLY A 353 -2.35 -22.39 17.52
N LEU A 354 -2.39 -21.27 18.25
CA LEU A 354 -3.56 -20.83 19.02
C LEU A 354 -3.63 -19.29 18.99
N ILE A 355 -4.82 -18.76 18.79
CA ILE A 355 -5.13 -17.34 19.03
C ILE A 355 -6.05 -17.24 20.24
N THR A 356 -5.78 -16.29 21.13
CA THR A 356 -6.64 -15.97 22.29
C THR A 356 -6.98 -14.48 22.29
N LYS A 357 -8.09 -14.10 22.96
CA LYS A 357 -8.42 -12.68 23.18
C LYS A 357 -7.25 -11.95 23.88
N SER A 358 -6.59 -12.60 24.83
CA SER A 358 -5.44 -12.03 25.54
C SER A 358 -4.22 -11.84 24.65
N SER A 359 -3.88 -12.82 23.79
CA SER A 359 -2.74 -12.69 22.85
C SER A 359 -2.97 -11.55 21.87
N LEU A 360 -4.19 -11.37 21.36
CA LEU A 360 -4.55 -10.24 20.50
C LEU A 360 -4.42 -8.89 21.20
N LEU A 361 -4.90 -8.79 22.47
CA LEU A 361 -4.75 -7.56 23.26
C LEU A 361 -3.28 -7.25 23.55
N THR A 362 -2.47 -8.25 23.87
CA THR A 362 -1.03 -8.05 24.12
C THR A 362 -0.32 -7.54 22.86
N ILE A 363 -0.63 -8.11 21.72
CA ILE A 363 -0.06 -7.67 20.43
C ILE A 363 -0.47 -6.22 20.13
N LEU A 364 -1.75 -5.88 20.27
CA LEU A 364 -2.24 -4.53 20.05
C LEU A 364 -1.62 -3.53 21.06
N SER A 365 -1.54 -3.90 22.36
CA SER A 365 -0.97 -3.00 23.38
C SER A 365 0.52 -2.74 23.18
N ASN A 366 1.31 -3.75 22.84
CA ASN A 366 2.75 -3.59 22.60
C ASN A 366 3.02 -2.60 21.45
N GLN A 367 2.13 -2.52 20.47
CA GLN A 367 2.26 -1.60 19.36
C GLN A 367 1.97 -0.14 19.72
N PHE A 368 1.04 0.10 20.63
CA PHE A 368 0.77 1.45 21.13
C PHE A 368 1.86 1.92 22.11
N LEU A 369 2.51 0.99 22.84
CA LEU A 369 3.56 1.31 23.80
C LEU A 369 4.92 1.56 23.10
N ASP A 370 5.22 0.88 21.99
CA ASP A 370 6.44 1.14 21.19
C ASP A 370 6.40 2.50 20.47
N VAL A 371 5.23 3.11 20.29
CA VAL A 371 5.09 4.46 19.69
C VAL A 371 5.49 5.57 20.67
N GLU A 372 5.40 5.35 21.99
CA GLU A 372 5.80 6.33 23.00
C GLU A 372 7.31 6.35 23.28
N ALA A 373 8.08 5.36 22.81
CA ALA A 373 9.52 5.28 23.02
C ALA A 373 10.36 6.03 21.96
N ASP A 374 9.72 6.49 20.88
CA ASP A 374 10.38 7.18 19.75
C ASP A 374 10.02 8.68 19.65
N ILE A 375 9.50 9.32 20.75
CA ILE A 375 9.24 10.77 20.83
C ILE A 375 10.26 11.47 21.71
#